data_770fadb99ceabd4a2ab61ec952167012
#
_entry.id   770fadb99ceabd4a2ab61ec952167012
#
_cell.length_a   1.000
_cell.length_b   1.000
_cell.length_c   1.000
_cell.angle_alpha   90.00
_cell.angle_beta   90.00
_cell.angle_gamma   90.00
#
_symmetry.space_group_name_H-M   'P 1'
#
loop_
_entity.id
_entity.type
_entity.pdbx_description
1 polymer ?
#
loop_
_entity_poly.entity_id
_entity_poly.type
_entity_poly.pdbx_seq_one_letter_code
_entity_poly.pdbx_strand_id
1 'polypeptide(L)'
;MKCNRPRLSRRTFWVLCALLVCLRLTLTGFQQAYIWVGGAPLDDELMFRAANSITAGQWLGAYDYLTLSKAMLFPVWLALLHALHLPYLISGAALWCGAALTAAFAFSPLWRKKTLSGAAC
;
A
#
# COMPACT_ATOMS: atom_id res chain seq x y z
N MET A 1 -28.58 7.51 -30.68
CA MET A 1 -27.63 8.45 -30.04
C MET A 1 -26.28 7.74 -29.86
N LYS A 2 -25.24 8.09 -30.67
CA LYS A 2 -23.88 7.54 -30.49
C LYS A 2 -23.26 8.20 -29.26
N CYS A 3 -23.12 7.45 -28.18
CA CYS A 3 -22.44 7.90 -26.98
C CYS A 3 -20.94 8.05 -27.30
N ASN A 4 -20.54 9.26 -27.64
CA ASN A 4 -19.15 9.60 -27.95
C ASN A 4 -18.36 9.71 -26.63
N ARG A 5 -17.94 8.57 -26.06
CA ARG A 5 -17.09 8.58 -24.87
C ARG A 5 -15.68 9.00 -25.28
N PRO A 6 -15.14 10.09 -24.70
CA PRO A 6 -13.80 10.52 -25.01
C PRO A 6 -12.81 9.39 -24.65
N ARG A 7 -12.07 8.90 -25.63
CA ARG A 7 -11.01 7.91 -25.40
C ARG A 7 -9.81 8.64 -24.82
N LEU A 8 -9.52 8.38 -23.55
CA LEU A 8 -8.29 8.86 -22.91
C LEU A 8 -7.09 8.32 -23.71
N SER A 9 -6.19 9.21 -24.12
CA SER A 9 -4.96 8.76 -24.77
C SER A 9 -4.09 8.00 -23.75
N ARG A 10 -3.28 7.05 -24.21
CA ARG A 10 -2.36 6.30 -23.35
C ARG A 10 -1.42 7.23 -22.58
N ARG A 11 -0.99 8.31 -23.21
CA ARG A 11 -0.13 9.33 -22.58
C ARG A 11 -0.87 10.05 -21.46
N THR A 12 -2.08 10.52 -21.72
CA THR A 12 -2.92 11.21 -20.73
C THR A 12 -3.20 10.30 -19.51
N PHE A 13 -3.47 9.02 -19.73
CA PHE A 13 -3.66 8.06 -18.65
C PHE A 13 -2.44 7.98 -17.72
N TRP A 14 -1.24 7.81 -18.27
CA TRP A 14 -0.01 7.71 -17.47
C TRP A 14 0.34 9.02 -16.76
N VAL A 15 0.09 10.17 -17.40
CA VAL A 15 0.27 11.47 -16.76
C VAL A 15 -0.67 11.64 -15.57
N LEU A 16 -1.93 11.27 -15.70
CA LEU A 16 -2.89 11.31 -14.59
C LEU A 16 -2.48 10.36 -13.45
N CYS A 17 -2.04 9.15 -13.77
CA CYS A 17 -1.53 8.23 -12.75
C CYS A 17 -0.32 8.82 -12.00
N ALA A 18 0.64 9.41 -12.72
CA ALA A 18 1.80 10.04 -12.11
C ALA A 18 1.39 11.21 -11.20
N LEU A 19 0.48 12.08 -11.65
CA LEU A 19 -0.04 13.19 -10.84
C LEU A 19 -0.74 12.70 -9.58
N LEU A 20 -1.56 11.65 -9.66
CA LEU A 20 -2.24 11.07 -8.50
C LEU A 20 -1.25 10.45 -7.51
N VAL A 21 -0.22 9.76 -8.00
CA VAL A 21 0.85 9.20 -7.15
C VAL A 21 1.62 10.34 -6.45
N CYS A 22 2.03 11.36 -7.19
CA CYS A 22 2.71 12.53 -6.61
C CYS A 22 1.85 13.21 -5.56
N LEU A 23 0.58 13.46 -5.85
CA LEU A 23 -0.38 14.05 -4.91
C LEU A 23 -0.51 13.19 -3.65
N ARG A 24 -0.67 11.86 -3.80
CA ARG A 24 -0.79 10.93 -2.67
C ARG A 24 0.45 10.96 -1.78
N LEU A 25 1.65 10.89 -2.36
CA LEU A 25 2.91 10.91 -1.62
C LEU A 25 3.13 12.25 -0.92
N THR A 26 2.82 13.36 -1.57
CA THR A 26 2.89 14.71 -0.97
C THR A 26 1.95 14.81 0.24
N LEU A 27 0.68 14.44 0.08
CA LEU A 27 -0.28 14.45 1.19
C LEU A 27 0.15 13.55 2.34
N THR A 28 0.73 12.39 2.05
CA THR A 28 1.24 11.47 3.06
C THR A 28 2.44 12.06 3.81
N GLY A 29 3.27 12.85 3.15
CA GLY A 29 4.40 13.54 3.79
C GLY A 29 3.99 14.55 4.86
N PHE A 30 2.75 15.07 4.81
CA PHE A 30 2.19 15.94 5.84
C PHE A 30 1.44 15.18 6.94
N GLN A 31 1.27 13.86 6.83
CA GLN A 31 0.61 13.06 7.85
C GLN A 31 1.58 12.68 8.96
N GLN A 32 1.08 12.62 10.19
CA GLN A 32 1.81 12.12 11.35
C GLN A 32 1.25 10.75 11.73
N ALA A 33 2.15 9.79 11.99
CA ALA A 33 1.76 8.50 12.54
C ALA A 33 1.69 8.60 14.06
N TYR A 34 0.55 8.25 14.64
CA TYR A 34 0.37 8.13 16.07
C TYR A 34 0.16 6.66 16.43
N ILE A 35 0.91 6.18 17.40
CA ILE A 35 0.67 4.89 18.03
C ILE A 35 -0.26 5.16 19.21
N TRP A 36 -1.45 4.57 19.20
CA TRP A 36 -2.38 4.70 20.30
C TRP A 36 -1.96 3.82 21.47
N VAL A 37 -1.44 4.43 22.52
CA VAL A 37 -0.93 3.71 23.72
C VAL A 37 -1.97 3.71 24.85
N GLY A 38 -3.06 4.44 24.73
CA GLY A 38 -4.03 4.62 25.80
C GLY A 38 -5.26 3.72 25.69
N GLY A 39 -5.35 2.70 26.52
CA GLY A 39 -6.60 2.00 26.81
C GLY A 39 -7.00 0.82 25.93
N ALA A 40 -6.36 0.61 24.79
CA ALA A 40 -6.51 -0.59 23.98
C ALA A 40 -5.12 -1.00 23.44
N PRO A 41 -4.32 -1.69 24.23
CA PRO A 41 -3.02 -2.21 23.83
C PRO A 41 -3.24 -3.36 22.86
N LEU A 42 -3.74 -3.08 21.67
CA LEU A 42 -4.17 -4.15 20.81
C LEU A 42 -3.12 -4.45 19.74
N ASP A 43 -3.44 -4.17 18.52
CA ASP A 43 -2.67 -4.70 17.41
C ASP A 43 -1.41 -3.89 17.14
N ASP A 44 -1.48 -2.58 17.32
CA ASP A 44 -0.38 -1.67 16.98
C ASP A 44 0.82 -1.88 17.90
N GLU A 45 0.59 -1.94 19.23
CA GLU A 45 1.67 -2.16 20.20
C GLU A 45 2.34 -3.52 20.01
N LEU A 46 1.53 -4.58 19.78
CA LEU A 46 2.05 -5.92 19.54
C LEU A 46 2.96 -5.95 18.31
N MET A 47 2.52 -5.32 17.21
CA MET A 47 3.28 -5.28 15.96
C MET A 47 4.58 -4.50 16.09
N PHE A 48 4.58 -3.35 16.80
CA PHE A 48 5.79 -2.59 17.06
C PHE A 48 6.74 -3.30 18.01
N ARG A 49 6.24 -3.96 19.06
CA ARG A 49 7.06 -4.76 19.96
C ARG A 49 7.74 -5.92 19.25
N ALA A 50 7.01 -6.63 18.40
CA ALA A 50 7.58 -7.68 17.57
C ALA A 50 8.63 -7.15 16.58
N ALA A 51 8.39 -6.00 15.94
CA ALA A 51 9.37 -5.36 15.07
C ALA A 51 10.65 -4.95 15.82
N ASN A 52 10.52 -4.37 17.02
CA ASN A 52 11.66 -4.04 17.89
C ASN A 52 12.46 -5.29 18.28
N SER A 53 11.78 -6.39 18.57
CA SER A 53 12.46 -7.66 18.89
C SER A 53 13.25 -8.18 17.69
N ILE A 54 12.72 -8.09 16.48
CA ILE A 54 13.41 -8.47 15.25
C ILE A 54 14.67 -7.61 15.06
N THR A 55 14.57 -6.28 15.25
CA THR A 55 15.71 -5.38 15.11
C THR A 55 16.78 -5.62 16.17
N ALA A 56 16.40 -6.11 17.36
CA ALA A 56 17.31 -6.54 18.43
C ALA A 56 17.92 -7.93 18.20
N GLY A 57 17.64 -8.58 17.07
CA GLY A 57 18.13 -9.93 16.74
C GLY A 57 17.35 -11.06 17.44
N GLN A 58 16.24 -10.74 18.09
CA GLN A 58 15.34 -11.72 18.70
C GLN A 58 14.14 -11.92 17.78
N TRP A 59 14.00 -13.12 17.21
CA TRP A 59 12.88 -13.40 16.32
C TRP A 59 11.53 -13.27 17.04
N LEU A 60 10.76 -12.21 16.70
CA LEU A 60 9.43 -11.90 17.22
C LEU A 60 9.28 -11.73 18.75
N GLY A 61 10.34 -11.93 19.54
CA GLY A 61 10.30 -11.77 21.00
C GLY A 61 9.49 -12.85 21.73
N ALA A 62 8.94 -12.50 22.90
CA ALA A 62 8.15 -13.42 23.71
C ALA A 62 6.85 -13.82 22.98
N TYR A 63 6.61 -15.13 22.97
CA TYR A 63 5.46 -15.73 22.31
C TYR A 63 4.27 -15.76 23.26
N ASP A 64 3.20 -15.06 22.92
CA ASP A 64 1.95 -15.09 23.70
C ASP A 64 0.75 -15.50 22.80
N TYR A 65 -0.44 -15.63 23.41
CA TYR A 65 -1.64 -16.06 22.70
C TYR A 65 -2.09 -15.07 21.60
N LEU A 66 -1.70 -13.80 21.70
CA LEU A 66 -1.99 -12.78 20.67
C LEU A 66 -1.08 -12.92 19.46
N THR A 67 0.14 -13.41 19.66
CA THR A 67 1.12 -13.62 18.59
C THR A 67 0.65 -14.66 17.57
N LEU A 68 -0.11 -15.67 18.02
CA LEU A 68 -0.65 -16.74 17.17
C LEU A 68 -1.73 -16.29 16.20
N SER A 69 -2.47 -15.23 16.53
CA SER A 69 -3.63 -14.79 15.73
C SER A 69 -3.29 -13.76 14.66
N LYS A 70 -2.06 -13.26 14.60
CA LYS A 70 -1.68 -12.13 13.75
C LYS A 70 -0.66 -12.53 12.69
N ALA A 71 -0.83 -11.91 11.52
CA ALA A 71 0.11 -12.09 10.40
C ALA A 71 1.46 -11.43 10.70
N MET A 72 2.54 -12.22 10.70
CA MET A 72 3.90 -11.77 11.06
C MET A 72 4.59 -10.93 9.97
N LEU A 73 4.01 -10.81 8.80
CA LEU A 73 4.59 -10.04 7.71
C LEU A 73 4.74 -8.54 8.03
N PHE A 74 3.80 -7.99 8.80
CA PHE A 74 3.81 -6.57 9.12
C PHE A 74 4.93 -6.17 10.10
N PRO A 75 5.21 -6.87 11.21
CA PRO A 75 6.40 -6.65 12.02
C PRO A 75 7.71 -6.76 11.25
N VAL A 76 7.83 -7.74 10.36
CA VAL A 76 9.02 -7.88 9.49
C VAL A 76 9.16 -6.66 8.56
N TRP A 77 8.07 -6.18 7.99
CA TRP A 77 8.05 -4.95 7.20
C TRP A 77 8.50 -3.73 8.00
N LEU A 78 7.99 -3.55 9.22
CA LEU A 78 8.41 -2.45 10.10
C LEU A 78 9.90 -2.52 10.45
N ALA A 79 10.39 -3.72 10.79
CA ALA A 79 11.80 -3.94 11.09
C ALA A 79 12.69 -3.63 9.88
N LEU A 80 12.26 -4.02 8.67
CA LEU A 80 12.95 -3.71 7.42
C LEU A 80 13.01 -2.21 7.16
N LEU A 81 11.90 -1.49 7.33
CA LEU A 81 11.86 -0.03 7.18
C LEU A 81 12.78 0.65 8.17
N HIS A 82 12.82 0.18 9.43
CA HIS A 82 13.72 0.69 10.44
C HIS A 82 15.19 0.48 10.05
N ALA A 83 15.56 -0.72 9.62
CA ALA A 83 16.91 -1.05 9.17
C ALA A 83 17.37 -0.20 7.96
N LEU A 84 16.42 0.13 7.06
CA LEU A 84 16.70 0.96 5.89
C LEU A 84 16.55 2.47 6.15
N HIS A 85 16.20 2.88 7.37
CA HIS A 85 15.94 4.28 7.76
C HIS A 85 14.86 4.94 6.88
N LEU A 86 13.85 4.18 6.44
CA LEU A 86 12.78 4.67 5.58
C LEU A 86 11.56 5.12 6.40
N PRO A 87 10.94 6.26 6.07
CA PRO A 87 9.75 6.74 6.76
C PRO A 87 8.55 5.81 6.50
N TYR A 88 7.95 5.32 7.56
CA TYR A 88 6.86 4.33 7.51
C TYR A 88 5.68 4.74 6.62
N LEU A 89 5.14 5.95 6.82
CA LEU A 89 3.96 6.41 6.08
C LEU A 89 4.21 6.52 4.57
N ILE A 90 5.35 7.09 4.19
CA ILE A 90 5.71 7.27 2.77
C ILE A 90 5.95 5.91 2.12
N SER A 91 6.66 5.01 2.80
CA SER A 91 6.94 3.66 2.30
C SER A 91 5.65 2.84 2.13
N GLY A 92 4.71 2.93 3.08
CA GLY A 92 3.40 2.31 2.96
C GLY A 92 2.59 2.89 1.80
N ALA A 93 2.56 4.22 1.65
CA ALA A 93 1.87 4.86 0.53
C ALA A 93 2.48 4.48 -0.82
N ALA A 94 3.82 4.40 -0.92
CA ALA A 94 4.51 3.97 -2.13
C ALA A 94 4.18 2.51 -2.49
N LEU A 95 4.14 1.62 -1.51
CA LEU A 95 3.73 0.22 -1.70
C LEU A 95 2.31 0.12 -2.24
N TRP A 96 1.35 0.84 -1.64
CA TRP A 96 -0.04 0.88 -2.11
C TRP A 96 -0.17 1.44 -3.53
N CYS A 97 0.55 2.52 -3.85
CA CYS A 97 0.57 3.08 -5.21
C CYS A 97 1.14 2.08 -6.21
N GLY A 98 2.24 1.39 -5.86
CA GLY A 98 2.82 0.34 -6.69
C GLY A 98 1.86 -0.81 -6.95
N ALA A 99 1.19 -1.31 -5.92
CA ALA A 99 0.18 -2.35 -6.03
C ALA A 99 -1.00 -1.92 -6.93
N ALA A 100 -1.50 -0.69 -6.75
CA ALA A 100 -2.59 -0.15 -7.57
C ALA A 100 -2.19 -0.01 -9.05
N LEU A 101 -0.99 0.48 -9.34
CA LEU A 101 -0.47 0.58 -10.71
C LEU A 101 -0.28 -0.79 -11.35
N THR A 102 0.25 -1.75 -10.60
CA THR A 102 0.41 -3.14 -11.07
C THR A 102 -0.93 -3.78 -11.39
N ALA A 103 -1.92 -3.61 -10.52
CA ALA A 103 -3.28 -4.08 -10.76
C ALA A 103 -3.89 -3.40 -12.01
N ALA A 104 -3.78 -2.08 -12.13
CA ALA A 104 -4.28 -1.35 -13.30
C ALA A 104 -3.63 -1.85 -14.61
N PHE A 105 -2.33 -2.13 -14.57
CA PHE A 105 -1.61 -2.70 -15.72
C PHE A 105 -2.10 -4.11 -16.04
N ALA A 106 -2.22 -4.99 -15.03
CA ALA A 106 -2.67 -6.37 -15.20
C ALA A 106 -4.09 -6.46 -15.77
N PHE A 107 -5.02 -5.56 -15.35
CA PHE A 107 -6.39 -5.55 -15.84
C PHE A 107 -6.58 -4.76 -17.15
N SER A 108 -5.58 -4.03 -17.62
CA SER A 108 -5.69 -3.24 -18.85
C SER A 108 -6.10 -4.03 -20.10
N PRO A 109 -5.70 -5.31 -20.32
CA PRO A 109 -6.14 -6.11 -21.46
C PRO A 109 -7.64 -6.44 -21.44
N LEU A 110 -8.24 -6.59 -20.25
CA LEU A 110 -9.66 -6.91 -20.10
C LEU A 110 -10.55 -5.75 -20.55
N TRP A 111 -10.13 -4.54 -20.30
CA TRP A 111 -10.84 -3.34 -20.75
C TRP A 111 -10.76 -3.15 -22.26
N ARG A 112 -9.65 -3.51 -22.89
CA ARG A 112 -9.49 -3.49 -24.35
C ARG A 112 -10.41 -4.50 -25.04
N LYS A 113 -10.58 -5.70 -24.49
CA LYS A 113 -11.45 -6.72 -25.09
C LYS A 113 -12.93 -6.32 -25.05
N LYS A 114 -13.42 -5.73 -23.96
CA LYS A 114 -14.82 -5.27 -23.86
C LYS A 114 -15.17 -4.18 -24.88
N THR A 115 -14.22 -3.32 -25.24
CA THR A 115 -14.46 -2.28 -26.26
C THR A 115 -14.50 -2.83 -27.69
N LEU A 116 -13.89 -3.96 -27.97
CA LEU A 116 -13.95 -4.62 -29.30
C LEU A 116 -15.22 -5.45 -29.47
N SER A 117 -15.73 -6.10 -28.39
CA SER A 117 -16.98 -6.88 -28.42
C SER A 117 -18.24 -6.01 -28.49
N GLY A 118 -18.19 -4.77 -28.00
CA GLY A 118 -19.31 -3.82 -28.09
C GLY A 118 -19.39 -3.03 -29.40
N ALA A 119 -18.47 -3.25 -30.36
CA ALA A 119 -18.47 -2.63 -31.67
C ALA A 119 -19.06 -3.53 -32.78
N ALA A 120 -19.53 -4.72 -32.40
CA ALA A 120 -20.11 -5.72 -33.33
C ALA A 120 -21.63 -5.88 -33.14
N CYS A 121 -22.33 -4.80 -32.82
CA CYS A 121 -23.79 -4.70 -32.91
C CYS A 121 -24.19 -3.53 -33.78
#